data_a720f49dad02ba6dd5ac7fe217cf802c
#
_entry.id   a720f49dad02ba6dd5ac7fe217cf802c
#
_cell.length_a   1.000
_cell.length_b   1.000
_cell.length_c   1.000
_cell.angle_alpha   90.00
_cell.angle_beta   90.00
_cell.angle_gamma   90.00
#
_symmetry.space_group_name_H-M   'P 1'
#
loop_
_entity.id
_entity.type
_entity.pdbx_description
1 polymer ?
#
loop_
_entity_poly.entity_id
_entity_poly.type
_entity_poly.pdbx_seq_one_letter_code
_entity_poly.pdbx_strand_id
1 'polypeptide(L)'
;ITISAGSTTGTVSFTPTDDASDPVYEENETAVISIDGVSGGSASESGSQSVTITITENESAPTVTLTRSAASIAENSGSTVTLTATLSIKVDEAVTVALSTSGAATEGTDYGTISDITVSAGATTGTATFDPTDDSVYEDDEAATIAIDSVSGGGASESGSQSVAVTITENESEPTVTLTTSATSIAENAGSSLTLTATLSGATDQNVTVVLGTSGTATEGTDYTDGSGAVDDITI
;
A
#
# COMPACT_ATOMS: atom_id res chain seq x y z
N ILE A 1 -23.68 -31.50 39.32
CA ILE A 1 -23.09 -31.61 40.67
C ILE A 1 -24.04 -32.44 41.54
N THR A 2 -23.56 -33.49 42.21
CA THR A 2 -24.36 -34.29 43.15
C THR A 2 -23.95 -33.96 44.59
N ILE A 3 -24.92 -33.61 45.43
CA ILE A 3 -24.73 -33.47 46.87
C ILE A 3 -25.26 -34.76 47.52
N SER A 4 -24.37 -35.55 48.15
CA SER A 4 -24.74 -36.84 48.75
C SER A 4 -25.57 -36.65 49.97
N ALA A 5 -26.43 -37.67 50.28
CA ALA A 5 -27.24 -37.65 51.51
C ALA A 5 -26.35 -37.45 52.75
N GLY A 6 -26.78 -36.54 53.63
CA GLY A 6 -26.00 -36.12 54.81
C GLY A 6 -24.91 -35.12 54.58
N SER A 7 -24.58 -34.74 53.31
CA SER A 7 -23.67 -33.67 52.97
C SER A 7 -24.42 -32.38 52.67
N THR A 8 -23.72 -31.27 52.77
CA THR A 8 -24.23 -29.93 52.45
C THR A 8 -23.50 -29.30 51.23
N THR A 9 -22.51 -30.01 50.67
CA THR A 9 -21.70 -29.56 49.53
C THR A 9 -21.45 -30.69 48.55
N GLY A 10 -21.36 -30.35 47.26
CA GLY A 10 -20.86 -31.15 46.17
C GLY A 10 -19.98 -30.29 45.26
N THR A 11 -19.06 -30.88 44.53
CA THR A 11 -18.09 -30.18 43.68
C THR A 11 -17.98 -30.81 42.30
N VAL A 12 -17.60 -29.99 41.33
CA VAL A 12 -17.14 -30.38 40.00
C VAL A 12 -15.93 -29.50 39.61
N SER A 13 -15.01 -30.05 38.87
CA SER A 13 -13.86 -29.28 38.37
C SER A 13 -14.19 -28.65 37.03
N PHE A 14 -13.75 -27.42 36.84
CA PHE A 14 -13.67 -26.71 35.56
C PHE A 14 -12.18 -26.70 35.15
N THR A 15 -11.88 -27.17 33.95
CA THR A 15 -10.49 -27.23 33.46
C THR A 15 -10.45 -26.57 32.08
N PRO A 16 -9.71 -25.48 31.90
CA PRO A 16 -9.49 -24.90 30.58
C PRO A 16 -8.68 -25.87 29.70
N THR A 17 -8.81 -25.74 28.40
CA THR A 17 -7.99 -26.44 27.40
C THR A 17 -6.88 -25.48 26.95
N ASP A 18 -5.65 -25.99 26.87
CA ASP A 18 -4.48 -25.27 26.39
C ASP A 18 -4.13 -25.74 24.96
N ASP A 19 -3.89 -24.83 24.03
CA ASP A 19 -3.56 -25.10 22.64
C ASP A 19 -2.07 -25.09 22.36
N ALA A 20 -1.21 -25.25 23.36
CA ALA A 20 0.26 -25.21 23.31
C ALA A 20 0.92 -26.00 22.17
N SER A 21 0.22 -26.93 21.51
CA SER A 21 0.72 -27.69 20.35
C SER A 21 0.59 -26.95 19.01
N ASP A 22 -0.31 -25.98 18.90
CA ASP A 22 -0.55 -25.10 17.73
C ASP A 22 -1.11 -23.77 18.23
N PRO A 23 -0.28 -22.94 18.88
CA PRO A 23 -0.75 -21.83 19.68
C PRO A 23 -1.47 -20.76 18.82
N VAL A 24 -2.61 -20.33 19.34
CA VAL A 24 -3.46 -19.29 18.76
C VAL A 24 -3.72 -18.24 19.84
N TYR A 25 -3.47 -16.97 19.55
CA TYR A 25 -3.83 -15.89 20.45
C TYR A 25 -5.34 -15.60 20.36
N GLU A 26 -6.06 -15.69 21.47
CA GLU A 26 -7.52 -15.66 21.53
C GLU A 26 -8.10 -14.54 22.40
N GLU A 27 -7.30 -13.67 23.01
CA GLU A 27 -7.72 -12.75 24.07
C GLU A 27 -8.34 -13.48 25.27
N ASN A 28 -8.69 -12.73 26.32
CA ASN A 28 -9.33 -13.33 27.51
C ASN A 28 -10.80 -13.66 27.23
N GLU A 29 -11.21 -14.86 27.50
CA GLU A 29 -12.58 -15.36 27.33
C GLU A 29 -13.34 -15.53 28.65
N THR A 30 -14.65 -15.63 28.60
CA THR A 30 -15.48 -15.86 29.79
C THR A 30 -16.46 -17.00 29.59
N ALA A 31 -16.47 -17.92 30.56
CA ALA A 31 -17.49 -18.95 30.68
C ALA A 31 -18.48 -18.57 31.80
N VAL A 32 -19.77 -18.48 31.48
CA VAL A 32 -20.82 -18.28 32.46
C VAL A 32 -21.51 -19.62 32.75
N ILE A 33 -21.42 -20.10 33.98
CA ILE A 33 -22.02 -21.36 34.42
C ILE A 33 -23.17 -21.03 35.35
N SER A 34 -24.37 -21.49 35.02
CA SER A 34 -25.60 -21.31 35.80
C SER A 34 -26.16 -22.65 36.28
N ILE A 35 -26.98 -22.58 37.31
CA ILE A 35 -27.84 -23.70 37.66
C ILE A 35 -29.01 -23.72 36.66
N ASP A 36 -29.13 -24.82 35.89
CA ASP A 36 -30.24 -25.04 34.96
C ASP A 36 -31.43 -25.76 35.62
N GLY A 37 -31.19 -26.48 36.71
CA GLY A 37 -32.21 -27.09 37.49
C GLY A 37 -31.71 -27.85 38.73
N VAL A 38 -32.59 -28.00 39.72
CA VAL A 38 -32.34 -28.75 40.94
C VAL A 38 -33.38 -29.85 41.07
N SER A 39 -32.95 -31.08 41.41
CA SER A 39 -33.83 -32.20 41.61
C SER A 39 -33.41 -33.05 42.81
N GLY A 40 -34.39 -33.64 43.50
CA GLY A 40 -34.17 -34.48 44.67
C GLY A 40 -34.15 -33.74 46.02
N GLY A 41 -34.38 -34.42 47.12
CA GLY A 41 -34.31 -33.89 48.49
C GLY A 41 -35.25 -32.73 48.81
N SER A 42 -36.27 -32.46 47.98
CA SER A 42 -37.13 -31.26 48.06
C SER A 42 -36.35 -29.92 48.01
N ALA A 43 -35.17 -29.94 47.42
CA ALA A 43 -34.32 -28.73 47.24
C ALA A 43 -34.76 -27.92 46.02
N SER A 44 -34.54 -26.63 46.08
CA SER A 44 -34.77 -25.68 44.98
C SER A 44 -33.61 -24.68 44.90
N GLU A 45 -33.45 -24.07 43.75
CA GLU A 45 -32.49 -22.98 43.54
C GLU A 45 -32.91 -21.74 44.34
N SER A 46 -31.96 -21.06 44.98
CA SER A 46 -32.19 -19.81 45.70
C SER A 46 -32.06 -18.62 44.76
N GLY A 47 -33.14 -18.29 44.04
CA GLY A 47 -33.11 -17.30 42.94
C GLY A 47 -32.38 -17.87 41.73
N SER A 48 -31.90 -17.02 40.81
CA SER A 48 -31.07 -17.42 39.70
C SER A 48 -29.59 -17.34 40.09
N GLN A 49 -28.88 -18.47 40.03
CA GLN A 49 -27.48 -18.55 40.43
C GLN A 49 -26.59 -18.79 39.21
N SER A 50 -25.59 -17.90 39.03
CA SER A 50 -24.54 -18.08 38.03
C SER A 50 -23.19 -17.66 38.54
N VAL A 51 -22.14 -18.22 37.99
CA VAL A 51 -20.74 -17.81 38.20
C VAL A 51 -20.09 -17.57 36.85
N THR A 52 -19.29 -16.50 36.75
CA THR A 52 -18.48 -16.20 35.58
C THR A 52 -17.04 -16.60 35.88
N ILE A 53 -16.43 -17.35 34.98
CA ILE A 53 -15.01 -17.72 35.03
C ILE A 53 -14.36 -17.07 33.85
N THR A 54 -13.26 -16.34 34.07
CA THR A 54 -12.43 -15.82 33.01
C THR A 54 -11.33 -16.84 32.73
N ILE A 55 -11.20 -17.26 31.49
CA ILE A 55 -10.04 -17.99 30.94
C ILE A 55 -9.08 -16.90 30.45
N THR A 56 -7.89 -16.86 31.01
CA THR A 56 -6.90 -15.86 30.68
C THR A 56 -5.98 -16.39 29.59
N GLU A 57 -5.78 -15.55 28.58
CA GLU A 57 -4.81 -15.77 27.51
C GLU A 57 -3.39 -15.93 28.07
N ASN A 58 -2.60 -16.84 27.50
CA ASN A 58 -1.22 -17.13 27.89
C ASN A 58 -0.20 -16.92 26.77
N GLU A 59 -0.65 -16.72 25.53
CA GLU A 59 0.16 -16.33 24.39
C GLU A 59 0.46 -14.82 24.40
N SER A 60 1.54 -14.43 23.71
CA SER A 60 1.87 -13.01 23.54
C SER A 60 1.02 -12.41 22.42
N ALA A 61 0.50 -11.20 22.63
CA ALA A 61 -0.23 -10.46 21.61
C ALA A 61 0.53 -10.40 20.28
N PRO A 62 -0.13 -10.63 19.15
CA PRO A 62 0.51 -10.74 17.84
C PRO A 62 1.07 -9.40 17.36
N THR A 63 2.20 -9.47 16.62
CA THR A 63 2.76 -8.34 15.91
C THR A 63 2.77 -8.59 14.41
N VAL A 64 2.63 -7.52 13.62
CA VAL A 64 2.58 -7.55 12.15
C VAL A 64 3.86 -6.99 11.57
N THR A 65 4.44 -7.70 10.60
CA THR A 65 5.52 -7.20 9.73
C THR A 65 5.03 -7.12 8.29
N LEU A 66 5.60 -6.17 7.49
CA LEU A 66 5.31 -5.99 6.08
C LEU A 66 6.55 -6.31 5.23
N THR A 67 6.38 -7.12 4.20
CA THR A 67 7.43 -7.47 3.24
C THR A 67 6.91 -7.36 1.79
N ARG A 68 7.83 -7.41 0.83
CA ARG A 68 7.55 -7.38 -0.61
C ARG A 68 8.32 -8.47 -1.35
N SER A 69 7.78 -8.97 -2.47
CA SER A 69 8.42 -10.01 -3.29
C SER A 69 9.58 -9.49 -4.15
N ALA A 70 9.57 -8.21 -4.51
CA ALA A 70 10.62 -7.56 -5.30
C ALA A 70 10.81 -6.10 -4.90
N ALA A 71 12.04 -5.59 -5.06
CA ALA A 71 12.40 -4.20 -4.75
C ALA A 71 12.12 -3.23 -5.91
N SER A 72 12.04 -3.75 -7.13
CA SER A 72 11.75 -3.01 -8.34
C SER A 72 10.94 -3.85 -9.31
N ILE A 73 10.26 -3.20 -10.21
CA ILE A 73 9.46 -3.80 -11.27
C ILE A 73 9.49 -2.86 -12.47
N ALA A 74 9.64 -3.42 -13.69
CA ALA A 74 9.52 -2.61 -14.90
C ALA A 74 8.05 -2.28 -15.15
N GLU A 75 7.78 -1.09 -15.62
CA GLU A 75 6.45 -0.58 -15.91
C GLU A 75 5.69 -1.52 -16.84
N ASN A 76 6.32 -1.95 -17.93
CA ASN A 76 5.76 -2.86 -18.94
C ASN A 76 5.88 -4.36 -18.59
N SER A 77 6.20 -4.72 -17.35
CA SER A 77 6.50 -6.11 -16.98
C SER A 77 5.31 -7.07 -17.17
N GLY A 78 4.08 -6.56 -17.12
CA GLY A 78 2.85 -7.38 -17.08
C GLY A 78 2.77 -8.30 -15.86
N SER A 79 3.58 -8.02 -14.82
CA SER A 79 3.65 -8.75 -13.55
C SER A 79 3.40 -7.81 -12.38
N THR A 80 3.19 -8.36 -11.20
CA THR A 80 2.93 -7.58 -9.98
C THR A 80 3.96 -7.86 -8.90
N VAL A 81 4.15 -6.91 -7.98
CA VAL A 81 4.88 -7.15 -6.72
C VAL A 81 3.87 -7.53 -5.64
N THR A 82 4.10 -8.67 -4.98
CA THR A 82 3.28 -9.10 -3.85
C THR A 82 3.77 -8.42 -2.57
N LEU A 83 2.86 -7.75 -1.89
CA LEU A 83 3.02 -7.24 -0.53
C LEU A 83 2.49 -8.29 0.43
N THR A 84 3.23 -8.64 1.48
CA THR A 84 2.83 -9.66 2.44
C THR A 84 2.89 -9.10 3.86
N ALA A 85 1.76 -9.12 4.54
CA ALA A 85 1.68 -8.92 5.98
C ALA A 85 1.83 -10.28 6.68
N THR A 86 2.69 -10.35 7.71
CA THR A 86 2.94 -11.57 8.47
C THR A 86 2.72 -11.32 9.96
N LEU A 87 1.85 -12.10 10.58
CA LEU A 87 1.63 -12.14 12.02
C LEU A 87 2.71 -13.01 12.71
N SER A 88 3.12 -12.62 13.91
CA SER A 88 4.07 -13.38 14.73
C SER A 88 3.47 -14.69 15.26
N ILE A 89 2.16 -14.76 15.39
CA ILE A 89 1.39 -15.92 15.86
C ILE A 89 0.00 -15.92 15.19
N LYS A 90 -0.67 -17.07 15.13
CA LYS A 90 -2.05 -17.17 14.67
C LYS A 90 -2.98 -16.46 15.64
N VAL A 91 -4.13 -16.00 15.12
CA VAL A 91 -5.23 -15.42 15.89
C VAL A 91 -6.55 -16.08 15.48
N ASP A 92 -7.50 -16.12 16.36
CA ASP A 92 -8.83 -16.69 16.14
C ASP A 92 -9.77 -15.78 15.34
N GLU A 93 -9.40 -14.49 15.22
CA GLU A 93 -10.11 -13.47 14.44
C GLU A 93 -9.34 -13.03 13.19
N ALA A 94 -10.03 -12.40 12.24
CA ALA A 94 -9.37 -11.78 11.09
C ALA A 94 -8.67 -10.49 11.50
N VAL A 95 -7.44 -10.29 11.01
CA VAL A 95 -6.66 -9.05 11.19
C VAL A 95 -6.66 -8.24 9.89
N THR A 96 -7.04 -6.97 9.97
CA THR A 96 -6.93 -6.02 8.86
C THR A 96 -5.72 -5.12 9.07
N VAL A 97 -4.86 -5.06 8.07
CA VAL A 97 -3.67 -4.20 7.98
C VAL A 97 -3.95 -3.14 6.94
N ALA A 98 -4.30 -1.94 7.39
CA ALA A 98 -4.50 -0.80 6.51
C ALA A 98 -3.14 -0.28 6.02
N LEU A 99 -3.06 0.03 4.72
CA LEU A 99 -1.85 0.50 4.07
C LEU A 99 -1.98 1.98 3.68
N SER A 100 -0.85 2.66 3.69
CA SER A 100 -0.70 4.01 3.16
C SER A 100 0.43 4.05 2.15
N THR A 101 0.33 4.95 1.17
CA THR A 101 1.30 5.13 0.09
C THR A 101 1.91 6.52 0.09
N SER A 102 3.17 6.63 -0.31
CA SER A 102 3.90 7.89 -0.50
C SER A 102 5.09 7.64 -1.43
N GLY A 103 5.74 8.70 -1.89
CA GLY A 103 6.90 8.61 -2.79
C GLY A 103 6.73 9.50 -4.02
N ALA A 104 7.61 9.32 -5.02
CA ALA A 104 7.51 9.99 -6.31
C ALA A 104 6.39 9.35 -7.16
N ALA A 105 6.39 8.01 -7.24
CA ALA A 105 5.33 7.29 -7.92
C ALA A 105 3.96 7.53 -7.28
N THR A 106 2.96 7.84 -8.08
CA THR A 106 1.61 8.27 -7.70
C THR A 106 0.58 7.17 -7.96
N GLU A 107 -0.18 6.82 -6.92
CA GLU A 107 -1.27 5.85 -7.04
C GLU A 107 -2.35 6.36 -8.01
N GLY A 108 -2.78 5.49 -8.91
CA GLY A 108 -3.78 5.78 -9.94
C GLY A 108 -3.20 6.35 -11.23
N THR A 109 -1.93 6.76 -11.26
CA THR A 109 -1.17 7.16 -12.45
C THR A 109 -0.12 6.09 -12.76
N ASP A 110 0.85 5.90 -11.86
CA ASP A 110 2.03 5.07 -12.10
C ASP A 110 1.84 3.62 -11.61
N TYR A 111 0.86 3.40 -10.74
CA TYR A 111 0.42 2.08 -10.29
C TYR A 111 -1.04 2.07 -9.85
N GLY A 112 -1.66 0.89 -9.90
CA GLY A 112 -3.05 0.68 -9.47
C GLY A 112 -3.24 0.81 -7.96
N THR A 113 -4.50 1.04 -7.54
CA THR A 113 -4.86 1.14 -6.10
C THR A 113 -4.48 -0.11 -5.33
N ILE A 114 -3.75 0.08 -4.22
CA ILE A 114 -3.37 -1.00 -3.29
C ILE A 114 -4.46 -1.16 -2.24
N SER A 115 -5.03 -2.37 -2.15
CA SER A 115 -6.01 -2.71 -1.12
C SER A 115 -5.35 -3.01 0.21
N ASP A 116 -6.07 -2.77 1.31
CA ASP A 116 -5.68 -3.25 2.64
C ASP A 116 -5.49 -4.77 2.64
N ILE A 117 -4.58 -5.26 3.50
CA ILE A 117 -4.31 -6.68 3.63
C ILE A 117 -5.17 -7.26 4.74
N THR A 118 -5.91 -8.34 4.44
CA THR A 118 -6.61 -9.13 5.44
C THR A 118 -5.86 -10.44 5.69
N VAL A 119 -5.49 -10.68 6.95
CA VAL A 119 -5.03 -11.99 7.42
C VAL A 119 -6.23 -12.70 8.01
N SER A 120 -6.65 -13.82 7.43
CA SER A 120 -7.82 -14.58 7.89
C SER A 120 -7.56 -15.24 9.24
N ALA A 121 -8.62 -15.44 10.02
CA ALA A 121 -8.57 -16.21 11.26
C ALA A 121 -7.84 -17.56 11.07
N GLY A 122 -6.93 -17.90 11.98
CA GLY A 122 -6.09 -19.10 11.93
C GLY A 122 -4.92 -19.04 10.92
N ALA A 123 -4.83 -18.00 10.10
CA ALA A 123 -3.69 -17.77 9.21
C ALA A 123 -2.63 -16.87 9.88
N THR A 124 -1.41 -16.90 9.35
CA THR A 124 -0.32 -16.00 9.76
C THR A 124 0.07 -15.00 8.68
N THR A 125 -0.47 -15.13 7.47
CA THR A 125 -0.13 -14.24 6.35
C THR A 125 -1.35 -13.80 5.56
N GLY A 126 -1.30 -12.57 5.06
CA GLY A 126 -2.22 -12.02 4.07
C GLY A 126 -1.42 -11.26 3.01
N THR A 127 -2.01 -11.00 1.86
CA THR A 127 -1.31 -10.36 0.75
C THR A 127 -2.16 -9.30 0.06
N ALA A 128 -1.47 -8.29 -0.52
CA ALA A 128 -1.98 -7.37 -1.52
C ALA A 128 -1.02 -7.33 -2.72
N THR A 129 -1.44 -6.72 -3.80
CA THR A 129 -0.63 -6.57 -5.02
C THR A 129 -0.31 -5.11 -5.29
N PHE A 130 0.92 -4.85 -5.71
CA PHE A 130 1.36 -3.62 -6.34
C PHE A 130 1.48 -3.91 -7.84
N ASP A 131 0.73 -3.20 -8.67
CA ASP A 131 0.61 -3.41 -10.12
C ASP A 131 1.00 -2.11 -10.82
N PRO A 132 2.17 -2.04 -11.51
CA PRO A 132 2.58 -0.84 -12.24
C PRO A 132 1.66 -0.62 -13.44
N THR A 133 1.52 0.64 -13.83
CA THR A 133 0.75 1.06 -15.01
C THR A 133 1.74 1.37 -16.13
N ASP A 134 1.61 0.70 -17.28
CA ASP A 134 2.42 0.91 -18.49
C ASP A 134 1.75 1.97 -19.36
N ASP A 135 2.51 2.98 -19.80
CA ASP A 135 2.01 3.97 -20.74
C ASP A 135 3.02 4.25 -21.88
N SER A 136 3.13 5.41 -22.44
CA SER A 136 4.06 5.76 -23.53
C SER A 136 4.73 7.12 -23.32
N VAL A 137 4.73 7.59 -22.09
CA VAL A 137 5.35 8.82 -21.65
C VAL A 137 6.67 8.45 -20.99
N TYR A 138 7.79 9.02 -21.43
CA TYR A 138 9.07 8.84 -20.76
C TYR A 138 9.04 9.53 -19.39
N GLU A 139 9.30 8.77 -18.35
CA GLU A 139 9.42 9.19 -16.96
C GLU A 139 10.76 8.72 -16.39
N ASP A 140 11.23 9.30 -15.33
CA ASP A 140 12.41 8.76 -14.63
C ASP A 140 11.97 7.57 -13.74
N ASP A 141 12.92 6.71 -13.36
CA ASP A 141 12.64 5.66 -12.36
C ASP A 141 12.04 6.26 -11.09
N GLU A 142 10.87 5.81 -10.69
CA GLU A 142 10.13 6.33 -9.56
C GLU A 142 9.92 5.31 -8.45
N ALA A 143 9.81 5.76 -7.21
CA ALA A 143 9.60 4.89 -6.06
C ALA A 143 8.29 5.20 -5.35
N ALA A 144 7.49 4.16 -5.13
CA ALA A 144 6.40 4.15 -4.17
C ALA A 144 6.89 3.56 -2.84
N THR A 145 6.57 4.21 -1.73
CA THR A 145 6.76 3.69 -0.37
C THR A 145 5.41 3.29 0.19
N ILE A 146 5.26 2.02 0.53
CA ILE A 146 4.06 1.45 1.13
C ILE A 146 4.34 1.19 2.61
N ALA A 147 3.54 1.74 3.51
CA ALA A 147 3.68 1.62 4.95
C ALA A 147 2.40 1.05 5.58
N ILE A 148 2.53 0.43 6.75
CA ILE A 148 1.37 0.13 7.59
C ILE A 148 0.87 1.45 8.18
N ASP A 149 -0.40 1.79 7.94
CA ASP A 149 -1.09 2.93 8.55
C ASP A 149 -1.73 2.54 9.88
N SER A 150 -2.40 1.38 9.91
CA SER A 150 -3.01 0.85 11.12
C SER A 150 -3.22 -0.66 11.04
N VAL A 151 -3.34 -1.30 12.22
CA VAL A 151 -3.67 -2.72 12.37
C VAL A 151 -4.89 -2.83 13.27
N SER A 152 -5.85 -3.69 12.91
CA SER A 152 -7.06 -3.93 13.69
C SER A 152 -7.49 -5.39 13.64
N GLY A 153 -8.11 -5.89 14.73
CA GLY A 153 -8.54 -7.27 14.93
C GLY A 153 -7.50 -8.14 15.64
N GLY A 154 -7.97 -9.19 16.34
CA GLY A 154 -7.17 -10.20 16.99
C GLY A 154 -6.09 -9.69 17.95
N GLY A 155 -6.30 -8.55 18.61
CA GLY A 155 -5.30 -7.95 19.50
C GLY A 155 -3.96 -7.57 18.85
N ALA A 156 -3.88 -7.60 17.51
CA ALA A 156 -2.65 -7.40 16.76
C ALA A 156 -2.19 -5.94 16.73
N SER A 157 -0.88 -5.73 16.65
CA SER A 157 -0.25 -4.42 16.53
C SER A 157 0.91 -4.46 15.51
N GLU A 158 1.28 -3.31 14.98
CA GLU A 158 2.46 -3.19 14.11
C GLU A 158 3.76 -3.48 14.89
N SER A 159 4.68 -4.21 14.29
CA SER A 159 6.02 -4.48 14.85
C SER A 159 6.98 -3.32 14.59
N GLY A 160 6.91 -2.28 15.43
CA GLY A 160 7.63 -1.02 15.19
C GLY A 160 7.00 -0.26 14.01
N SER A 161 7.80 0.43 13.21
CA SER A 161 7.34 1.10 11.97
C SER A 161 7.71 0.24 10.77
N GLN A 162 6.72 -0.25 10.03
CA GLN A 162 6.90 -1.13 8.89
C GLN A 162 6.63 -0.39 7.58
N SER A 163 7.61 -0.36 6.70
CA SER A 163 7.43 0.14 5.33
C SER A 163 8.31 -0.61 4.34
N VAL A 164 7.88 -0.65 3.10
CA VAL A 164 8.63 -1.19 1.96
C VAL A 164 8.56 -0.20 0.80
N ALA A 165 9.64 -0.09 0.03
CA ALA A 165 9.65 0.73 -1.18
C ALA A 165 9.68 -0.17 -2.42
N VAL A 166 8.91 0.15 -3.45
CA VAL A 166 8.97 -0.49 -4.78
C VAL A 166 9.35 0.58 -5.78
N THR A 167 10.42 0.35 -6.56
CA THR A 167 10.80 1.23 -7.66
C THR A 167 10.17 0.72 -8.95
N ILE A 168 9.41 1.57 -9.62
CA ILE A 168 8.97 1.37 -11.00
C ILE A 168 10.13 1.81 -11.88
N THR A 169 10.58 0.94 -12.79
CA THR A 169 11.66 1.27 -13.70
C THR A 169 11.10 1.58 -15.08
N GLU A 170 11.54 2.70 -15.61
CA GLU A 170 11.21 3.22 -16.93
C GLU A 170 11.55 2.23 -18.06
N ASN A 171 10.72 2.16 -19.10
CA ASN A 171 10.91 1.30 -20.27
C ASN A 171 10.90 2.04 -21.61
N GLU A 172 10.48 3.30 -21.66
CA GLU A 172 10.55 4.15 -22.82
C GLU A 172 11.99 4.65 -23.05
N SER A 173 12.26 5.01 -24.29
CA SER A 173 13.57 5.61 -24.61
C SER A 173 13.56 7.11 -24.33
N GLU A 174 14.61 7.60 -23.69
CA GLU A 174 14.83 9.03 -23.46
C GLU A 174 14.56 9.85 -24.75
N PRO A 175 13.65 10.84 -24.72
CA PRO A 175 13.25 11.57 -25.91
C PRO A 175 14.37 12.48 -26.45
N THR A 176 14.47 12.56 -27.77
CA THR A 176 15.40 13.45 -28.47
C THR A 176 14.65 14.59 -29.14
N VAL A 177 15.31 15.76 -29.28
CA VAL A 177 14.73 16.96 -29.89
C VAL A 177 15.21 17.13 -31.31
N THR A 178 14.31 17.45 -32.25
CA THR A 178 14.63 17.91 -33.60
C THR A 178 14.13 19.34 -33.80
N LEU A 179 14.88 20.16 -34.51
CA LEU A 179 14.51 21.54 -34.90
C LEU A 179 14.22 21.60 -36.39
N THR A 180 13.09 22.16 -36.77
CA THR A 180 12.71 22.38 -38.16
C THR A 180 12.22 23.81 -38.38
N THR A 181 12.11 24.21 -39.66
CA THR A 181 11.56 25.50 -40.03
C THR A 181 10.53 25.37 -41.12
N SER A 182 9.54 26.26 -41.13
CA SER A 182 8.47 26.29 -42.15
C SER A 182 8.96 26.60 -43.57
N ALA A 183 10.14 27.26 -43.74
CA ALA A 183 10.83 27.44 -45.01
C ALA A 183 12.31 27.72 -44.76
N THR A 184 13.15 27.49 -45.76
CA THR A 184 14.62 27.71 -45.69
C THR A 184 15.06 29.11 -46.20
N SER A 185 14.13 29.92 -46.66
CA SER A 185 14.37 31.29 -47.09
C SER A 185 13.13 32.15 -46.89
N ILE A 186 13.35 33.42 -46.61
CA ILE A 186 12.31 34.45 -46.53
C ILE A 186 12.83 35.73 -47.14
N ALA A 187 11.99 36.45 -47.88
CA ALA A 187 12.36 37.77 -48.40
C ALA A 187 12.27 38.82 -47.27
N GLU A 188 13.22 39.73 -47.20
CA GLU A 188 13.27 40.81 -46.21
C GLU A 188 11.99 41.64 -46.14
N ASN A 189 11.35 41.81 -47.30
CA ASN A 189 10.08 42.55 -47.44
C ASN A 189 8.83 41.63 -47.45
N ALA A 190 8.92 40.38 -46.99
CA ALA A 190 7.83 39.42 -47.12
C ALA A 190 6.56 39.78 -46.30
N GLY A 191 6.71 40.59 -45.23
CA GLY A 191 5.63 40.94 -44.32
C GLY A 191 5.03 39.74 -43.55
N SER A 192 5.78 38.63 -43.53
CA SER A 192 5.43 37.38 -42.82
C SER A 192 6.67 36.85 -42.10
N SER A 193 6.48 35.91 -41.16
CA SER A 193 7.53 35.24 -40.38
C SER A 193 7.70 33.78 -40.79
N LEU A 194 8.86 33.21 -40.51
CA LEU A 194 9.07 31.76 -40.48
C LEU A 194 8.76 31.22 -39.09
N THR A 195 8.24 30.00 -39.02
CA THR A 195 8.05 29.29 -37.76
C THR A 195 9.18 28.28 -37.57
N LEU A 196 9.88 28.37 -36.46
CA LEU A 196 10.77 27.33 -35.95
C LEU A 196 9.94 26.36 -35.08
N THR A 197 10.13 25.08 -35.27
CA THR A 197 9.41 24.04 -34.52
C THR A 197 10.41 23.06 -33.92
N ALA A 198 10.42 22.97 -32.61
CA ALA A 198 11.08 21.89 -31.88
C ALA A 198 10.08 20.75 -31.71
N THR A 199 10.54 19.53 -31.95
CA THR A 199 9.72 18.34 -31.86
C THR A 199 10.47 17.26 -31.09
N LEU A 200 9.84 16.71 -30.04
CA LEU A 200 10.32 15.54 -29.31
C LEU A 200 10.02 14.26 -30.07
N SER A 201 10.91 13.27 -29.94
CA SER A 201 10.71 11.93 -30.49
C SER A 201 9.64 11.11 -29.76
N GLY A 202 9.36 11.43 -28.49
CA GLY A 202 8.34 10.84 -27.62
C GLY A 202 7.85 11.88 -26.60
N ALA A 203 6.76 11.60 -25.93
CA ALA A 203 6.27 12.43 -24.83
C ALA A 203 7.15 12.22 -23.58
N THR A 204 7.16 13.20 -22.68
CA THR A 204 7.76 13.13 -21.34
C THR A 204 6.85 13.82 -20.34
N ASP A 205 6.89 13.44 -19.10
CA ASP A 205 6.14 14.02 -17.99
C ASP A 205 6.61 15.44 -17.61
N GLN A 206 7.80 15.83 -18.08
CA GLN A 206 8.44 17.12 -17.75
C GLN A 206 8.49 18.07 -18.94
N ASN A 207 8.43 19.38 -18.64
CA ASN A 207 8.63 20.41 -19.65
C ASN A 207 10.07 20.39 -20.18
N VAL A 208 10.24 20.39 -21.50
CA VAL A 208 11.55 20.47 -22.15
C VAL A 208 11.77 21.88 -22.69
N THR A 209 12.83 22.55 -22.27
CA THR A 209 13.24 23.84 -22.79
C THR A 209 14.36 23.66 -23.82
N VAL A 210 14.12 24.10 -25.04
CA VAL A 210 15.07 24.07 -26.14
C VAL A 210 15.69 25.47 -26.29
N VAL A 211 16.92 25.61 -25.81
CA VAL A 211 17.66 26.87 -25.89
C VAL A 211 18.18 27.05 -27.32
N LEU A 212 17.79 28.14 -27.97
CA LEU A 212 18.19 28.45 -29.32
C LEU A 212 19.45 29.34 -29.34
N GLY A 213 20.36 29.04 -30.23
CA GLY A 213 21.56 29.85 -30.49
C GLY A 213 21.60 30.29 -31.93
N THR A 214 22.03 31.53 -32.17
CA THR A 214 22.12 32.12 -33.49
C THR A 214 23.58 32.30 -33.93
N SER A 215 23.85 32.14 -35.24
CA SER A 215 25.17 32.39 -35.86
C SER A 215 25.00 32.65 -37.34
N GLY A 216 26.04 33.17 -38.00
CA GLY A 216 26.03 33.46 -39.45
C GLY A 216 26.38 34.90 -39.73
N THR A 217 26.00 35.38 -40.91
CA THR A 217 26.30 36.77 -41.36
C THR A 217 25.16 37.74 -41.08
N ALA A 218 23.94 37.23 -40.90
CA ALA A 218 22.78 38.02 -40.47
C ALA A 218 22.87 38.28 -38.96
N THR A 219 22.59 39.52 -38.56
CA THR A 219 22.74 40.03 -37.20
C THR A 219 21.38 40.10 -36.54
N GLU A 220 21.22 39.37 -35.43
CA GLU A 220 20.01 39.40 -34.61
C GLU A 220 19.74 40.83 -34.10
N GLY A 221 18.47 41.22 -34.09
CA GLY A 221 18.02 42.55 -33.72
C GLY A 221 18.21 43.61 -34.82
N THR A 222 18.96 43.28 -35.93
CA THR A 222 19.15 44.17 -37.07
C THR A 222 18.51 43.59 -38.33
N ASP A 223 18.86 42.33 -38.64
CA ASP A 223 18.41 41.65 -39.87
C ASP A 223 17.23 40.72 -39.63
N TYR A 224 17.07 40.23 -38.40
CA TYR A 224 15.94 39.39 -37.97
C TYR A 224 15.65 39.52 -36.47
N THR A 225 14.43 39.18 -36.07
CA THR A 225 13.95 39.11 -34.69
C THR A 225 12.73 38.22 -34.64
N ASP A 226 12.37 37.68 -33.49
CA ASP A 226 11.12 36.97 -33.26
C ASP A 226 9.93 37.92 -33.02
N GLY A 227 10.17 39.22 -32.97
CA GLY A 227 9.17 40.25 -32.66
C GLY A 227 9.28 40.80 -31.24
N SER A 228 10.08 40.19 -30.37
CA SER A 228 10.37 40.62 -28.99
C SER A 228 11.77 41.17 -28.81
N GLY A 229 12.71 40.88 -29.73
CA GLY A 229 14.10 41.34 -29.72
C GLY A 229 15.09 40.30 -30.20
N ALA A 230 15.32 39.28 -29.44
CA ALA A 230 16.10 38.08 -29.79
C ALA A 230 15.15 36.88 -30.09
N VAL A 231 15.65 35.85 -30.76
CA VAL A 231 14.89 34.60 -30.94
C VAL A 231 14.82 33.88 -29.60
N ASP A 232 13.63 33.74 -29.06
CA ASP A 232 13.40 33.18 -27.76
C ASP A 232 13.53 31.64 -27.75
N ASP A 233 13.80 31.08 -26.58
CA ASP A 233 13.80 29.63 -26.33
C ASP A 233 12.41 29.01 -26.52
N ILE A 234 12.37 27.76 -26.96
CA ILE A 234 11.14 27.03 -27.14
C ILE A 234 10.93 26.12 -25.92
N THR A 235 9.75 26.22 -25.29
CA THR A 235 9.31 25.25 -24.26
C THR A 235 8.27 24.32 -24.85
N ILE A 236 8.46 23.02 -24.65
CA ILE A 236 7.57 21.95 -25.07
C ILE A 236 6.96 21.32 -23.84
#